data_515e0b835c19251a008b59647753b4a2
#
_entry.id   515e0b835c19251a008b59647753b4a2
#
_cell.length_a   1.000
_cell.length_b   1.000
_cell.length_c   1.000
_cell.angle_alpha   90.00
_cell.angle_beta   90.00
_cell.angle_gamma   90.00
#
_symmetry.space_group_name_H-M   'P 1'
#
loop_
_entity.id
_entity.type
_entity.pdbx_description
1 polymer ?
#
loop_
_entity_poly.entity_id
_entity_poly.type
_entity_poly.pdbx_seq_one_letter_code
_entity_poly.pdbx_strand_id
1 'polypeptide(L)'
;MVGPTIACDLGTMDTEQRERYRALRQLLSADFLEARELGNGYAFRHSSDAGVLVALAEYVSLERLCCPFFDFVIEVGRDGGEVWLRMTGPEGAREVLEDAMDDRT
;
A
#
# COMPACT_ATOMS: atom_id res chain seq x y z
N MET A 1 2.78 -9.27 28.07
CA MET A 1 1.74 -9.18 27.05
C MET A 1 2.37 -8.80 25.72
N VAL A 2 2.11 -9.58 24.72
CA VAL A 2 2.65 -9.29 23.39
C VAL A 2 1.70 -8.30 22.72
N GLY A 3 2.24 -7.17 22.23
CA GLY A 3 1.46 -6.20 21.48
C GLY A 3 1.01 -6.77 20.13
N PRO A 4 0.24 -6.02 19.34
CA PRO A 4 -0.17 -6.48 18.03
C PRO A 4 1.07 -6.78 17.15
N THR A 5 1.01 -7.86 16.40
CA THR A 5 2.09 -8.21 15.49
C THR A 5 2.10 -7.23 14.33
N ILE A 6 3.19 -6.47 14.18
CA ILE A 6 3.38 -5.54 13.07
C ILE A 6 4.24 -6.22 12.03
N ALA A 7 3.62 -7.13 11.27
CA ALA A 7 4.30 -7.85 10.20
C ALA A 7 3.29 -8.26 9.15
N CYS A 8 3.70 -8.21 7.89
CA CYS A 8 2.87 -8.67 6.78
C CYS A 8 2.95 -10.20 6.69
N ASP A 9 1.82 -10.83 6.49
CA ASP A 9 1.72 -12.28 6.37
C ASP A 9 1.01 -12.66 5.07
N LEU A 10 1.79 -13.00 4.05
CA LEU A 10 1.27 -13.42 2.75
C LEU A 10 0.53 -14.75 2.82
N GLY A 11 0.70 -15.51 3.92
CA GLY A 11 -0.03 -16.74 4.14
C GLY A 11 -1.53 -16.57 4.33
N THR A 12 -2.00 -15.32 4.58
CA THR A 12 -3.43 -15.02 4.70
C THR A 12 -4.13 -14.98 3.34
N MET A 13 -3.37 -14.99 2.24
CA MET A 13 -3.91 -15.00 0.89
C MET A 13 -3.75 -16.38 0.26
N ASP A 14 -4.71 -16.78 -0.58
CA ASP A 14 -4.58 -17.99 -1.39
C ASP A 14 -3.60 -17.76 -2.56
N THR A 15 -3.34 -18.79 -3.34
CA THR A 15 -2.38 -18.73 -4.44
C THR A 15 -2.77 -17.69 -5.50
N GLU A 16 -4.03 -17.64 -5.89
CA GLU A 16 -4.53 -16.66 -6.87
C GLU A 16 -4.37 -15.23 -6.35
N GLN A 17 -4.73 -15.02 -5.08
CA GLN A 17 -4.61 -13.71 -4.46
C GLN A 17 -3.16 -13.25 -4.38
N ARG A 18 -2.22 -14.15 -4.04
CA ARG A 18 -0.80 -13.82 -4.00
C ARG A 18 -0.26 -13.45 -5.37
N GLU A 19 -0.66 -14.18 -6.41
CA GLU A 19 -0.24 -13.88 -7.79
C GLU A 19 -0.77 -12.52 -8.23
N ARG A 20 -2.04 -12.24 -7.94
CA ARG A 20 -2.66 -10.95 -8.27
C ARG A 20 -2.00 -9.82 -7.49
N TYR A 21 -1.73 -10.03 -6.21
CA TYR A 21 -1.05 -9.07 -5.35
C TYR A 21 0.32 -8.69 -5.93
N ARG A 22 1.11 -9.68 -6.35
CA ARG A 22 2.42 -9.41 -6.96
C ARG A 22 2.30 -8.61 -8.24
N ALA A 23 1.34 -8.93 -9.09
CA ALA A 23 1.11 -8.21 -10.34
C ALA A 23 0.73 -6.75 -10.06
N LEU A 24 -0.13 -6.51 -9.07
CA LEU A 24 -0.54 -5.17 -8.67
C LEU A 24 0.65 -4.39 -8.10
N ARG A 25 1.50 -5.02 -7.30
CA ARG A 25 2.70 -4.36 -6.77
C ARG A 25 3.64 -3.93 -7.88
N GLN A 26 3.81 -4.76 -8.91
CA GLN A 26 4.65 -4.42 -10.06
C GLN A 26 4.06 -3.23 -10.82
N LEU A 27 2.77 -3.27 -11.09
CA LEU A 27 2.08 -2.19 -11.80
C LEU A 27 2.19 -0.88 -11.03
N LEU A 28 1.89 -0.90 -9.74
CA LEU A 28 1.88 0.31 -8.90
C LEU A 28 3.29 0.82 -8.65
N SER A 29 4.29 -0.04 -8.55
CA SER A 29 5.68 0.39 -8.42
C SER A 29 6.17 1.08 -9.69
N ALA A 30 5.73 0.63 -10.87
CA ALA A 30 6.08 1.27 -12.14
C ALA A 30 5.41 2.62 -12.31
N ASP A 31 4.21 2.79 -11.74
CA ASP A 31 3.42 4.04 -11.83
C ASP A 31 3.78 5.05 -10.72
N PHE A 32 4.48 4.63 -9.70
CA PHE A 32 4.79 5.42 -8.51
C PHE A 32 5.52 6.73 -8.86
N LEU A 33 5.03 7.86 -8.32
CA LEU A 33 5.56 9.19 -8.60
C LEU A 33 6.36 9.78 -7.46
N GLU A 34 5.85 9.69 -6.22
CA GLU A 34 6.57 10.19 -5.05
C GLU A 34 6.04 9.55 -3.77
N ALA A 35 6.85 9.57 -2.72
CA ALA A 35 6.45 9.17 -1.39
C ALA A 35 6.69 10.32 -0.43
N ARG A 36 5.77 10.52 0.50
CA ARG A 36 5.91 11.47 1.60
C ARG A 36 5.84 10.73 2.91
N GLU A 37 6.80 10.98 3.77
CA GLU A 37 6.79 10.43 5.11
C GLU A 37 5.73 11.11 5.95
N LEU A 38 4.94 10.28 6.65
CA LEU A 38 3.99 10.72 7.65
C LEU A 38 4.50 10.24 9.01
N GLY A 39 4.05 10.85 10.09
CA GLY A 39 4.51 10.47 11.42
C GLY A 39 4.32 8.99 11.73
N ASN A 40 3.24 8.40 11.21
CA ASN A 40 2.86 7.02 11.47
C ASN A 40 2.71 6.18 10.18
N GLY A 41 3.36 6.59 9.10
CA GLY A 41 3.31 5.85 7.83
C GLY A 41 3.82 6.66 6.66
N TYR A 42 3.23 6.43 5.49
CA TYR A 42 3.61 7.10 4.24
C TYR A 42 2.39 7.42 3.39
N ALA A 43 2.52 8.46 2.57
CA ALA A 43 1.60 8.76 1.50
C ALA A 43 2.34 8.52 0.18
N PHE A 44 1.72 7.77 -0.72
CA PHE A 44 2.28 7.43 -2.02
C PHE A 44 1.45 8.07 -3.12
N ARG A 45 2.09 8.85 -3.98
CA ARG A 45 1.42 9.48 -5.10
C ARG A 45 1.55 8.63 -6.34
N HIS A 46 0.42 8.46 -7.03
CA HIS A 46 0.32 7.73 -8.29
C HIS A 46 -0.30 8.64 -9.37
N SER A 47 -0.25 8.18 -10.61
CA SER A 47 -0.90 8.91 -11.69
C SER A 47 -2.42 8.90 -11.51
N SER A 48 -3.11 9.81 -12.17
CA SER A 48 -4.58 9.89 -12.12
C SER A 48 -5.25 9.03 -13.20
N ASP A 49 -4.52 8.10 -13.80
CA ASP A 49 -5.06 7.15 -14.76
C ASP A 49 -6.13 6.28 -14.12
N ALA A 50 -7.26 6.09 -14.82
CA ALA A 50 -8.39 5.33 -14.29
C ALA A 50 -8.02 3.88 -13.96
N GLY A 51 -7.19 3.25 -14.79
CA GLY A 51 -6.72 1.89 -14.55
C GLY A 51 -5.87 1.77 -13.29
N VAL A 52 -5.05 2.78 -13.02
CA VAL A 52 -4.23 2.83 -11.81
C VAL A 52 -5.11 3.00 -10.58
N LEU A 53 -6.14 3.83 -10.66
CA LEU A 53 -7.06 4.03 -9.53
C LEU A 53 -7.78 2.74 -9.18
N VAL A 54 -8.25 1.99 -10.17
CA VAL A 54 -8.87 0.68 -9.95
C VAL A 54 -7.86 -0.30 -9.33
N ALA A 55 -6.62 -0.28 -9.83
CA ALA A 55 -5.55 -1.13 -9.31
C ALA A 55 -5.23 -0.81 -7.85
N LEU A 56 -5.24 0.47 -7.47
CA LEU A 56 -5.04 0.87 -6.07
C LEU A 56 -6.12 0.29 -5.16
N ALA A 57 -7.37 0.35 -5.60
CA ALA A 57 -8.48 -0.19 -4.81
C ALA A 57 -8.35 -1.71 -4.65
N GLU A 58 -7.99 -2.40 -5.71
CA GLU A 58 -7.77 -3.85 -5.66
C GLU A 58 -6.57 -4.19 -4.77
N TYR A 59 -5.48 -3.43 -4.89
CA TYR A 59 -4.30 -3.59 -4.05
C TYR A 59 -4.64 -3.48 -2.56
N VAL A 60 -5.39 -2.45 -2.19
CA VAL A 60 -5.84 -2.25 -0.80
C VAL A 60 -6.67 -3.43 -0.33
N SER A 61 -7.54 -3.96 -1.19
CA SER A 61 -8.39 -5.10 -0.83
C SER A 61 -7.58 -6.35 -0.47
N LEU A 62 -6.38 -6.51 -1.05
CA LEU A 62 -5.47 -7.62 -0.78
C LEU A 62 -4.46 -7.29 0.32
N GLU A 63 -3.90 -6.08 0.29
CA GLU A 63 -2.89 -5.65 1.28
C GLU A 63 -3.43 -5.73 2.71
N ARG A 64 -4.68 -5.37 2.92
CA ARG A 64 -5.31 -5.44 4.24
C ARG A 64 -5.38 -6.85 4.81
N LEU A 65 -5.30 -7.87 3.96
CA LEU A 65 -5.30 -9.26 4.40
C LEU A 65 -3.96 -9.66 5.00
N CYS A 66 -2.86 -9.22 4.38
CA CYS A 66 -1.53 -9.56 4.89
C CYS A 66 -1.01 -8.53 5.90
N CYS A 67 -1.48 -7.30 5.85
CA CYS A 67 -1.06 -6.23 6.74
C CYS A 67 -2.27 -5.56 7.39
N PRO A 68 -2.99 -6.26 8.29
CA PRO A 68 -4.25 -5.76 8.85
C PRO A 68 -4.09 -4.59 9.82
N PHE A 69 -2.86 -4.24 10.17
CA PHE A 69 -2.58 -3.14 11.09
C PHE A 69 -2.54 -1.77 10.41
N PHE A 70 -2.64 -1.69 9.08
CA PHE A 70 -2.68 -0.41 8.38
C PHE A 70 -4.10 0.13 8.25
N ASP A 71 -4.20 1.45 8.35
CA ASP A 71 -5.34 2.20 7.85
C ASP A 71 -4.99 2.65 6.43
N PHE A 72 -5.94 2.52 5.51
CA PHE A 72 -5.74 2.89 4.11
C PHE A 72 -6.68 4.03 3.75
N VAL A 73 -6.15 5.04 3.06
CA VAL A 73 -6.96 6.12 2.50
C VAL A 73 -6.55 6.33 1.05
N ILE A 74 -7.51 6.21 0.13
CA ILE A 74 -7.29 6.58 -1.26
C ILE A 74 -7.92 7.96 -1.46
N GLU A 75 -7.09 8.94 -1.77
CA GLU A 75 -7.54 10.30 -1.99
C GLU A 75 -7.44 10.63 -3.47
N VAL A 76 -8.54 11.09 -4.03
CA VAL A 76 -8.60 11.49 -5.43
C VAL A 76 -8.90 12.98 -5.48
N GLY A 77 -7.95 13.77 -5.96
CA GLY A 77 -8.13 15.22 -6.08
C GLY A 77 -9.18 15.57 -7.11
N ARG A 78 -9.86 16.70 -6.91
CA ARG A 78 -10.88 17.16 -7.85
C ARG A 78 -10.23 17.60 -9.17
N ASP A 79 -11.04 17.59 -10.23
CA ASP A 79 -10.67 18.11 -11.55
C ASP A 79 -9.40 17.43 -12.12
N GLY A 80 -9.32 16.10 -11.98
CA GLY A 80 -8.15 15.35 -12.47
C GLY A 80 -6.91 15.60 -11.65
N GLY A 81 -7.07 15.96 -10.37
CA GLY A 81 -5.96 16.24 -9.47
C GLY A 81 -5.18 15.01 -9.04
N GLU A 82 -4.35 15.19 -8.04
CA GLU A 82 -3.44 14.14 -7.58
C GLU A 82 -4.18 12.97 -6.93
N VAL A 83 -3.63 11.77 -7.14
CA VAL A 83 -4.12 10.54 -6.49
C VAL A 83 -3.06 10.10 -5.47
N TRP A 84 -3.48 9.96 -4.24
CA TRP A 84 -2.62 9.54 -3.13
C TRP A 84 -3.19 8.31 -2.43
N LEU A 85 -2.31 7.39 -2.09
CA LEU A 85 -2.62 6.30 -1.17
C LEU A 85 -1.89 6.57 0.14
N ARG A 86 -2.63 6.72 1.23
CA ARG A 86 -2.05 6.85 2.57
C ARG A 86 -2.16 5.52 3.29
N MET A 87 -1.03 5.11 3.86
CA MET A 87 -0.94 3.90 4.67
C MET A 87 -0.35 4.30 6.01
N THR A 88 -1.14 4.22 7.06
CA THR A 88 -0.74 4.60 8.42
C THR A 88 -1.10 3.49 9.38
N GLY A 89 -0.45 3.47 10.54
CA GLY A 89 -0.72 2.44 11.51
C GLY A 89 -0.10 2.74 12.87
N PRO A 90 -0.10 1.75 13.77
CA PRO A 90 0.52 1.92 15.09
C PRO A 90 2.03 2.00 14.99
N GLU A 91 2.70 2.18 16.11
CA GLU A 91 4.16 2.19 16.19
C GLU A 91 4.72 0.94 15.51
N GLY A 92 5.72 1.13 14.65
CA GLY A 92 6.35 0.07 13.85
C GLY A 92 5.82 -0.05 12.44
N ALA A 93 4.63 0.49 12.14
CA ALA A 93 4.02 0.38 10.82
C ALA A 93 4.84 1.11 9.74
N ARG A 94 5.39 2.28 10.06
CA ARG A 94 6.22 3.02 9.11
C ARG A 94 7.45 2.24 8.69
N GLU A 95 8.08 1.55 9.63
CA GLU A 95 9.28 0.74 9.37
C GLU A 95 8.98 -0.43 8.43
N VAL A 96 7.79 -1.01 8.53
CA VAL A 96 7.35 -2.06 7.59
C VAL A 96 7.31 -1.52 6.16
N LEU A 97 6.80 -0.30 5.98
CA LEU A 97 6.76 0.33 4.66
C LEU A 97 8.16 0.68 4.16
N GLU A 98 9.04 1.15 5.04
CA GLU A 98 10.43 1.47 4.68
C GLU A 98 11.16 0.21 4.19
N ASP A 99 10.99 -0.92 4.89
CA ASP A 99 11.58 -2.19 4.49
C ASP A 99 11.06 -2.64 3.12
N ALA A 100 9.76 -2.50 2.89
CA ALA A 100 9.15 -2.85 1.61
C ALA A 100 9.65 -1.97 0.46
N MET A 101 9.89 -0.68 0.73
CA MET A 101 10.46 0.23 -0.27
C MET A 101 11.92 -0.10 -0.58
N ASP A 102 12.70 -0.48 0.42
CA ASP A 102 14.10 -0.88 0.24
C ASP A 102 14.21 -2.14 -0.62
N ASP A 103 13.27 -3.08 -0.49
CA ASP A 103 13.26 -4.32 -1.26
C ASP A 103 13.02 -4.12 -2.76
N ARG A 104 12.69 -2.90 -3.18
CA ARG A 104 12.47 -2.59 -4.59
C ARG A 104 13.76 -2.30 -5.37
N THR A 105 14.84 -2.11 -4.67
CA THR A 105 16.12 -1.79 -5.34
C THR A 105 16.90 -3.04 -5.82
#